data_b3cf72e2d5b69ab287ecad3b4e3a9cd9
#
_entry.id   b3cf72e2d5b69ab287ecad3b4e3a9cd9
#
_cell.length_a   1.000
_cell.length_b   1.000
_cell.length_c   1.000
_cell.angle_alpha   90.00
_cell.angle_beta   90.00
_cell.angle_gamma   90.00
#
_symmetry.space_group_name_H-M   'P 1'
#
loop_
_entity.id
_entity.type
_entity.pdbx_description
1 polymer ?
#
loop_
_entity_poly.entity_id
_entity_poly.type
_entity_poly.pdbx_seq_one_letter_code
_entity_poly.pdbx_strand_id
1 'polypeptide(L)'
;LRRKKLSFSRELDIRGLRVDEALEVLIAYVDDALMVSAEQVTILHGTGTGALKEVVRDYLAERQKSMRRLHSGDIQFHDGDPDRGGAGITVVILG
;
A
#
# COMPACT_ATOMS: atom_id res chain seq x y z
N LEU A 1 6.58 -18.68 -6.32
CA LEU A 1 6.63 -17.38 -6.98
C LEU A 1 5.56 -17.24 -8.05
N ARG A 2 5.48 -18.24 -8.92
CA ARG A 2 4.46 -18.25 -9.98
C ARG A 2 3.05 -18.23 -9.39
N ARG A 3 2.82 -19.02 -8.36
CA ARG A 3 1.53 -19.08 -7.69
C ARG A 3 1.16 -17.75 -7.08
N LYS A 4 2.11 -17.09 -6.41
CA LYS A 4 1.90 -15.80 -5.80
C LYS A 4 1.53 -14.76 -6.86
N LYS A 5 2.24 -14.75 -7.99
CA LYS A 5 1.98 -13.82 -9.07
C LYS A 5 0.57 -14.00 -9.63
N LEU A 6 0.13 -15.24 -9.80
CA LEU A 6 -1.19 -15.54 -10.34
C LEU A 6 -2.31 -15.19 -9.37
N SER A 7 -2.06 -15.31 -8.07
CA SER A 7 -3.08 -15.09 -7.04
C SER A 7 -2.97 -13.72 -6.37
N PHE A 8 -2.03 -12.89 -6.79
CA PHE A 8 -1.82 -11.59 -6.16
C PHE A 8 -3.01 -10.66 -6.44
N SER A 9 -3.61 -10.13 -5.37
CA SER A 9 -4.68 -9.16 -5.49
C SER A 9 -4.09 -7.75 -5.54
N ARG A 10 -4.62 -6.90 -6.41
CA ARG A 10 -4.17 -5.52 -6.50
C ARG A 10 -4.82 -4.60 -5.47
N GLU A 11 -5.57 -5.17 -4.56
CA GLU A 11 -6.29 -4.43 -3.54
C GLU A 11 -6.08 -5.11 -2.19
N LEU A 12 -5.73 -4.32 -1.18
CA LEU A 12 -5.55 -4.79 0.18
C LEU A 12 -6.54 -4.06 1.08
N ASP A 13 -7.38 -4.80 1.77
CA ASP A 13 -8.36 -4.24 2.69
C ASP A 13 -7.87 -4.44 4.12
N ILE A 14 -7.49 -3.35 4.77
CA ILE A 14 -7.02 -3.38 6.17
C ILE A 14 -8.04 -2.75 7.12
N ARG A 15 -9.24 -2.45 6.63
CA ARG A 15 -10.28 -1.84 7.46
C ARG A 15 -10.63 -2.78 8.61
N GLY A 16 -10.75 -2.21 9.80
CA GLY A 16 -11.08 -2.98 10.99
C GLY A 16 -9.90 -3.64 11.67
N LEU A 17 -8.73 -3.61 11.08
CA LEU A 17 -7.53 -4.15 11.73
C LEU A 17 -6.97 -3.17 12.75
N ARG A 18 -6.26 -3.70 13.72
CA ARG A 18 -5.51 -2.89 14.66
C ARG A 18 -4.29 -2.33 13.93
N VAL A 19 -3.76 -1.21 14.42
CA VAL A 19 -2.65 -0.52 13.79
C VAL A 19 -1.44 -1.43 13.59
N ASP A 20 -1.07 -2.20 14.62
CA ASP A 20 0.08 -3.10 14.55
C ASP A 20 -0.14 -4.24 13.54
N GLU A 21 -1.34 -4.79 13.52
CA GLU A 21 -1.70 -5.85 12.55
C GLU A 21 -1.69 -5.30 11.12
N ALA A 22 -2.26 -4.11 10.96
CA ALA A 22 -2.34 -3.47 9.65
C ALA A 22 -0.94 -3.23 9.08
N LEU A 23 -0.02 -2.78 9.93
CA LEU A 23 1.35 -2.52 9.48
C LEU A 23 2.05 -3.81 9.03
N GLU A 24 1.90 -4.90 9.78
CA GLU A 24 2.49 -6.18 9.39
C GLU A 24 1.96 -6.66 8.04
N VAL A 25 0.65 -6.59 7.85
CA VAL A 25 0.01 -7.02 6.61
C VAL A 25 0.45 -6.13 5.46
N LEU A 26 0.54 -4.83 5.70
CA LEU A 26 0.94 -3.85 4.69
C LEU A 26 2.37 -4.08 4.21
N ILE A 27 3.30 -4.31 5.14
CA ILE A 27 4.69 -4.55 4.80
C ILE A 27 4.81 -5.77 3.88
N ALA A 28 4.18 -6.87 4.27
CA ALA A 28 4.21 -8.10 3.48
C ALA A 28 3.56 -7.88 2.10
N TYR A 29 2.46 -7.15 2.06
CA TYR A 29 1.73 -6.90 0.83
C TYR A 29 2.57 -6.07 -0.16
N VAL A 30 3.22 -5.02 0.32
CA VAL A 30 4.05 -4.17 -0.55
C VAL A 30 5.24 -4.96 -1.06
N ASP A 31 5.87 -5.78 -0.21
CA ASP A 31 6.97 -6.64 -0.65
C ASP A 31 6.52 -7.58 -1.75
N ASP A 32 5.34 -8.19 -1.59
CA ASP A 32 4.79 -9.09 -2.61
C ASP A 32 4.47 -8.33 -3.90
N ALA A 33 3.90 -7.14 -3.78
CA ALA A 33 3.56 -6.32 -4.95
C ALA A 33 4.82 -5.99 -5.76
N LEU A 34 5.89 -5.64 -5.09
CA LEU A 34 7.17 -5.36 -5.76
C LEU A 34 7.74 -6.62 -6.40
N MET A 35 7.61 -7.76 -5.71
CA MET A 35 8.11 -9.04 -6.22
C MET A 35 7.41 -9.46 -7.51
N VAL A 36 6.11 -9.24 -7.62
CA VAL A 36 5.36 -9.59 -8.84
C VAL A 36 5.33 -8.46 -9.86
N SER A 37 6.06 -7.40 -9.62
CA SER A 37 6.14 -6.23 -10.50
C SER A 37 4.78 -5.60 -10.77
N ALA A 38 3.94 -5.51 -9.75
CA ALA A 38 2.66 -4.82 -9.87
C ALA A 38 2.92 -3.34 -10.14
N GLU A 39 2.19 -2.76 -11.07
CA GLU A 39 2.36 -1.35 -11.41
C GLU A 39 1.63 -0.45 -10.42
N GLN A 40 0.50 -0.91 -9.94
CA GLN A 40 -0.35 -0.11 -9.07
C GLN A 40 -1.15 -1.02 -8.16
N VAL A 41 -1.31 -0.63 -6.91
CA VAL A 41 -2.18 -1.32 -5.96
C VAL A 41 -2.98 -0.29 -5.18
N THR A 42 -4.05 -0.75 -4.52
CA THR A 42 -4.93 0.10 -3.73
C THR A 42 -5.01 -0.45 -2.31
N ILE A 43 -4.89 0.43 -1.34
CA ILE A 43 -5.01 0.06 0.08
C ILE A 43 -6.31 0.68 0.62
N LEU A 44 -7.21 -0.17 1.12
CA LEU A 44 -8.47 0.28 1.71
C LEU A 44 -8.28 0.38 3.22
N HIS A 45 -8.21 1.58 3.74
CA HIS A 45 -8.03 1.81 5.18
C HIS A 45 -9.25 2.47 5.84
N GLY A 46 -10.17 2.96 5.02
CA GLY A 46 -11.36 3.65 5.52
C GLY A 46 -11.06 5.06 5.98
N THR A 47 -12.10 5.75 6.44
CA THR A 47 -11.99 7.15 6.86
C THR A 47 -11.94 7.31 8.39
N GLY A 48 -12.60 6.46 9.13
CA GLY A 48 -12.63 6.42 10.61
C GLY A 48 -11.87 7.51 11.34
N THR A 49 -11.00 7.12 12.25
CA THR A 49 -10.15 8.07 13.00
C THR A 49 -8.97 8.59 12.19
N GLY A 50 -8.69 7.96 11.06
CA GLY A 50 -7.51 8.28 10.27
C GLY A 50 -6.25 7.54 10.71
N ALA A 51 -6.32 6.73 11.76
CA ALA A 51 -5.15 6.05 12.30
C ALA A 51 -4.53 5.08 11.29
N LEU A 52 -5.36 4.29 10.59
CA LEU A 52 -4.86 3.36 9.59
C LEU A 52 -4.28 4.09 8.38
N LYS A 53 -4.93 5.17 7.96
CA LYS A 53 -4.42 5.98 6.86
C LYS A 53 -3.03 6.52 7.19
N GLU A 54 -2.86 7.00 8.41
CA GLU A 54 -1.58 7.55 8.86
C GLU A 54 -0.48 6.47 8.83
N VAL A 55 -0.80 5.27 9.31
CA VAL A 55 0.14 4.15 9.28
C VAL A 55 0.57 3.84 7.85
N VAL A 56 -0.40 3.79 6.93
CA VAL A 56 -0.12 3.51 5.51
C VAL A 56 0.80 4.59 4.94
N ARG A 57 0.47 5.85 5.17
CA ARG A 57 1.25 6.97 4.64
C ARG A 57 2.67 7.01 5.21
N ASP A 58 2.80 6.81 6.50
CA ASP A 58 4.11 6.82 7.15
C ASP A 58 5.00 5.70 6.62
N TYR A 59 4.44 4.51 6.49
CA TYR A 59 5.20 3.38 5.96
C TYR A 59 5.63 3.61 4.51
N LEU A 60 4.69 4.08 3.67
CA LEU A 60 5.01 4.31 2.26
C LEU A 60 6.04 5.41 2.08
N ALA A 61 5.98 6.46 2.90
CA ALA A 61 6.96 7.55 2.85
C ALA A 61 8.35 7.05 3.22
N GLU A 62 8.44 6.19 4.26
CA GLU A 62 9.72 5.61 4.66
C GLU A 62 10.27 4.68 3.59
N ARG A 63 9.40 3.86 2.99
CA ARG A 63 9.82 2.96 1.92
C ARG A 63 10.30 3.73 0.71
N GLN A 64 9.62 4.82 0.37
CA GLN A 64 9.99 5.70 -0.73
C GLN A 64 11.39 6.27 -0.52
N LYS A 65 11.66 6.77 0.68
CA LYS A 65 12.99 7.32 1.02
C LYS A 65 14.08 6.27 0.88
N SER A 66 13.81 5.08 1.40
CA SER A 66 14.76 3.98 1.35
C SER A 66 15.07 3.57 -0.08
N MET A 67 14.05 3.42 -0.90
CA MET A 67 14.23 3.02 -2.29
C MET A 67 15.00 4.07 -3.09
N ARG A 68 14.70 5.35 -2.87
CA ARG A 68 15.42 6.45 -3.54
C ARG A 68 16.88 6.49 -3.13
N ARG A 69 17.14 6.35 -1.83
CA ARG A 69 18.51 6.34 -1.32
C ARG A 69 19.33 5.21 -1.91
N LEU A 70 18.72 4.04 -2.09
CA LEU A 70 19.39 2.86 -2.60
C LEU A 70 19.33 2.74 -4.12
N HIS A 71 18.70 3.71 -4.79
CA HIS A 71 18.52 3.70 -6.23
C HIS A 71 17.83 2.41 -6.71
N SER A 72 16.89 1.90 -5.90
CA SER A 72 16.20 0.65 -6.19
C SER A 72 14.79 0.84 -6.72
N GLY A 73 14.46 2.05 -7.15
CA GLY A 73 13.14 2.37 -7.69
C GLY A 73 12.49 3.52 -6.93
N ASP A 74 11.21 3.70 -7.15
CA ASP A 74 10.44 4.74 -6.49
C ASP A 74 9.03 4.27 -6.25
N ILE A 75 8.36 4.87 -5.28
CA ILE A 75 6.95 4.65 -4.98
C ILE A 75 6.29 6.01 -4.93
N GLN A 76 5.09 6.11 -5.49
CA GLN A 76 4.27 7.30 -5.33
C GLN A 76 2.93 6.86 -4.77
N PHE A 77 2.27 7.72 -4.03
CA PHE A 77 0.99 7.38 -3.44
C PHE A 77 0.13 8.63 -3.26
N HIS A 78 -1.18 8.43 -3.38
CA HIS A 78 -2.14 9.54 -3.27
C HIS A 78 -3.50 8.98 -2.86
N ASP A 79 -4.41 9.87 -2.49
CA ASP A 79 -5.78 9.49 -2.19
C ASP A 79 -6.45 8.95 -3.45
N GLY A 80 -7.47 8.14 -3.27
CA GLY A 80 -8.27 7.67 -4.38
C GLY A 80 -9.13 8.79 -4.98
N ASP A 81 -9.72 8.47 -6.12
CA ASP A 81 -10.68 9.33 -6.78
C ASP A 81 -11.86 9.56 -5.83
N PRO A 82 -12.33 10.81 -5.64
CA PRO A 82 -13.48 11.08 -4.77
C PRO A 82 -14.71 10.23 -5.08
N ASP A 83 -14.91 9.87 -6.33
CA ASP A 83 -16.05 9.03 -6.74
C ASP A 83 -15.81 7.55 -6.45
N ARG A 84 -14.61 7.15 -6.02
CA ARG A 84 -14.22 5.75 -5.86
C ARG A 84 -13.52 5.48 -4.53
N GLY A 85 -14.02 6.07 -3.47
CA GLY A 85 -13.48 5.84 -2.16
C GLY A 85 -12.69 7.00 -1.58
N GLY A 86 -12.17 7.89 -2.42
CA GLY A 86 -11.55 9.14 -1.99
C GLY A 86 -10.53 8.97 -0.87
N ALA A 87 -10.79 9.65 0.26
CA ALA A 87 -9.90 9.65 1.41
C ALA A 87 -9.86 8.31 2.16
N GLY A 88 -10.77 7.39 1.84
CA GLY A 88 -10.81 6.06 2.47
C GLY A 88 -9.87 5.05 1.85
N ILE A 89 -9.18 5.42 0.76
CA ILE A 89 -8.20 4.55 0.10
C ILE A 89 -6.93 5.32 -0.22
N THR A 90 -5.85 4.57 -0.38
CA THR A 90 -4.58 5.12 -0.87
C THR A 90 -4.18 4.31 -2.09
N VAL A 91 -3.95 5.00 -3.19
CA VAL A 91 -3.44 4.38 -4.42
C VAL A 91 -1.93 4.45 -4.39
N VAL A 92 -1.27 3.32 -4.65
CA VAL A 92 0.18 3.21 -4.62
C VAL A 92 0.69 2.88 -6.01
N ILE A 93 1.54 3.72 -6.54
CA ILE A 93 2.15 3.55 -7.86
C ILE A 93 3.55 2.99 -7.67
N LEU A 94 3.79 1.81 -8.21
CA LEU A 94 5.02 1.06 -8.02
C LEU A 94 5.90 0.97 -9.26
N GLY A 95 5.32 1.24 -10.41
CA GLY A 95 6.07 1.10 -11.65
C GLY A 95 5.94 2.21 -12.62
#